data_76860d7122a9e13ecb8f698c9197feae
#
_entry.id   76860d7122a9e13ecb8f698c9197feae
#
_cell.length_a   1.000
_cell.length_b   1.000
_cell.length_c   1.000
_cell.angle_alpha   90.00
_cell.angle_beta   90.00
_cell.angle_gamma   90.00
#
_symmetry.space_group_name_H-M   'P 1'
#
loop_
_entity.id
_entity.type
_entity.pdbx_description
1 polymer ?
#
loop_
_entity_poly.entity_id
_entity_poly.type
_entity_poly.pdbx_seq_one_letter_code
_entity_poly.pdbx_strand_id
1 'polypeptide(L)'
;MRKISTENELRAEGLTAEQAAAAADTSSTVLCIACAGSGKSQTLAYRIARVISEGTPATAIVAITFTEKAADSIKRRVAKVLVRCGLSANLIGQMYIGTIHAFCQNVLGDSDAIFRQYDVLDDNRFTLYLMSRYPELGINALKPRFKDRYFETLAQVQHAWNVYRDEGLSLKEIESRDPQVGNVLKDIGQRLIRDQFLDFSSMVRETADRARTDASVRARLSRIQHLLVDEYQDVSGSQEELIATIHELGASVFVVGDDDQSIYGFRGARFEYSQLC
;
A
#
# COMPACT_ATOMS: atom_id res chain seq x y z
N MET A 1 -29.58 3.66 16.36
CA MET A 1 -28.62 3.52 15.25
C MET A 1 -29.24 2.60 14.23
N ARG A 2 -29.43 3.04 12.98
CA ARG A 2 -29.99 2.18 11.92
C ARG A 2 -28.91 1.18 11.52
N LYS A 3 -29.19 -0.10 11.63
CA LYS A 3 -28.28 -1.17 11.21
C LYS A 3 -28.40 -1.32 9.69
N ILE A 4 -27.27 -1.34 8.98
CA ILE A 4 -27.21 -1.54 7.53
C ILE A 4 -26.32 -2.77 7.30
N SER A 5 -26.88 -3.95 7.48
CA SER A 5 -26.10 -5.19 7.47
C SER A 5 -26.48 -6.15 6.35
N THR A 6 -27.63 -5.96 5.72
CA THR A 6 -28.13 -6.86 4.70
C THR A 6 -28.02 -6.26 3.29
N GLU A 7 -27.92 -7.12 2.29
CA GLU A 7 -27.95 -6.73 0.88
C GLU A 7 -29.19 -5.88 0.54
N ASN A 8 -30.36 -6.25 1.04
CA ASN A 8 -31.59 -5.51 0.79
C ASN A 8 -31.57 -4.09 1.36
N GLU A 9 -31.01 -3.91 2.55
CA GLU A 9 -30.82 -2.56 3.15
C GLU A 9 -29.86 -1.71 2.35
N LEU A 10 -28.75 -2.30 1.84
CA LEU A 10 -27.77 -1.62 1.00
C LEU A 10 -28.38 -1.26 -0.36
N ARG A 11 -29.19 -2.12 -0.97
CA ARG A 11 -29.93 -1.82 -2.21
C ARG A 11 -30.92 -0.67 -2.02
N ALA A 12 -31.57 -0.60 -0.86
CA ALA A 12 -32.45 0.52 -0.52
C ALA A 12 -31.70 1.86 -0.42
N GLU A 13 -30.40 1.83 -0.18
CA GLU A 13 -29.54 3.01 -0.21
C GLU A 13 -29.07 3.40 -1.64
N GLY A 14 -29.46 2.64 -2.66
CA GLY A 14 -29.22 2.95 -4.07
C GLY A 14 -28.01 2.24 -4.66
N LEU A 15 -27.51 1.15 -4.06
CA LEU A 15 -26.51 0.28 -4.66
C LEU A 15 -27.16 -0.66 -5.69
N THR A 16 -26.38 -1.05 -6.72
CA THR A 16 -26.78 -2.16 -7.59
C THR A 16 -26.79 -3.48 -6.81
N ALA A 17 -27.31 -4.55 -7.39
CA ALA A 17 -27.34 -5.86 -6.75
C ALA A 17 -25.90 -6.34 -6.43
N GLU A 18 -25.01 -6.22 -7.40
CA GLU A 18 -23.60 -6.63 -7.27
C GLU A 18 -22.83 -5.80 -6.23
N GLN A 19 -23.03 -4.47 -6.23
CA GLN A 19 -22.43 -3.58 -5.23
C GLN A 19 -22.93 -3.90 -3.82
N ALA A 20 -24.23 -4.15 -3.68
CA ALA A 20 -24.85 -4.49 -2.41
C ALA A 20 -24.36 -5.85 -1.90
N ALA A 21 -24.29 -6.85 -2.78
CA ALA A 21 -23.75 -8.17 -2.44
C ALA A 21 -22.30 -8.08 -1.96
N ALA A 22 -21.43 -7.37 -2.70
CA ALA A 22 -20.04 -7.18 -2.32
C ALA A 22 -19.89 -6.41 -1.00
N ALA A 23 -20.67 -5.35 -0.79
CA ALA A 23 -20.62 -4.59 0.46
C ALA A 23 -21.19 -5.39 1.66
N ALA A 24 -22.15 -6.29 1.44
CA ALA A 24 -22.76 -7.13 2.47
C ALA A 24 -21.96 -8.40 2.80
N ASP A 25 -21.07 -8.84 1.93
CA ASP A 25 -20.31 -10.07 2.10
C ASP A 25 -19.54 -10.08 3.44
N THR A 26 -19.65 -11.19 4.17
CA THR A 26 -19.01 -11.37 5.49
C THR A 26 -17.75 -12.23 5.45
N SER A 27 -17.32 -12.67 4.27
CA SER A 27 -16.11 -13.43 4.09
C SER A 27 -14.88 -12.66 4.61
N SER A 28 -13.90 -13.38 5.10
CA SER A 28 -12.66 -12.79 5.61
C SER A 28 -11.84 -12.10 4.50
N THR A 29 -12.00 -12.56 3.24
CA THR A 29 -11.41 -11.97 2.06
C THR A 29 -12.47 -11.77 1.00
N VAL A 30 -12.57 -10.56 0.45
CA VAL A 30 -13.49 -10.21 -0.64
C VAL A 30 -12.72 -9.46 -1.72
N LEU A 31 -12.76 -9.99 -2.94
CA LEU A 31 -12.19 -9.36 -4.13
C LEU A 31 -13.31 -8.86 -5.02
N CYS A 32 -13.33 -7.55 -5.29
CA CYS A 32 -14.24 -6.91 -6.23
C CYS A 32 -13.48 -6.47 -7.48
N ILE A 33 -13.71 -7.16 -8.59
CA ILE A 33 -13.19 -6.74 -9.90
C ILE A 33 -14.30 -5.98 -10.63
N ALA A 34 -14.02 -4.78 -11.06
CA ALA A 34 -15.03 -3.94 -11.71
C ALA A 34 -14.40 -2.80 -12.51
N CYS A 35 -14.93 -2.53 -13.69
CA CYS A 35 -14.46 -1.49 -14.61
C CYS A 35 -14.53 -0.08 -14.02
N ALA A 36 -13.85 0.88 -14.66
CA ALA A 36 -13.96 2.29 -14.32
C ALA A 36 -15.42 2.76 -14.33
N GLY A 37 -15.77 3.59 -13.34
CA GLY A 37 -17.13 4.13 -13.23
C GLY A 37 -18.18 3.16 -12.68
N SER A 38 -17.87 1.88 -12.41
CA SER A 38 -18.77 0.88 -11.83
C SER A 38 -19.18 1.16 -10.39
N GLY A 39 -18.59 2.16 -9.73
CA GLY A 39 -18.89 2.50 -8.34
C GLY A 39 -18.03 1.79 -7.31
N LYS A 40 -16.82 1.28 -7.63
CA LYS A 40 -15.87 0.65 -6.71
C LYS A 40 -15.73 1.39 -5.37
N SER A 41 -15.37 2.67 -5.41
CA SER A 41 -15.21 3.49 -4.19
C SER A 41 -16.55 3.74 -3.46
N GLN A 42 -17.70 3.62 -4.14
CA GLN A 42 -19.03 3.67 -3.52
C GLN A 42 -19.25 2.40 -2.68
N THR A 43 -19.00 1.24 -3.26
CA THR A 43 -19.10 -0.07 -2.60
C THR A 43 -18.20 -0.13 -1.37
N LEU A 44 -16.94 0.34 -1.49
CA LEU A 44 -15.99 0.47 -0.39
C LEU A 44 -16.56 1.36 0.74
N ALA A 45 -17.15 2.51 0.42
CA ALA A 45 -17.71 3.41 1.42
C ALA A 45 -18.90 2.79 2.17
N TYR A 46 -19.77 2.07 1.47
CA TYR A 46 -20.88 1.36 2.12
C TYR A 46 -20.42 0.15 2.94
N ARG A 47 -19.36 -0.56 2.49
CA ARG A 47 -18.71 -1.59 3.30
C ARG A 47 -18.24 -1.03 4.64
N ILE A 48 -17.56 0.13 4.66
CA ILE A 48 -17.13 0.82 5.88
C ILE A 48 -18.34 1.15 6.75
N ALA A 49 -19.38 1.75 6.19
CA ALA A 49 -20.59 2.11 6.95
C ALA A 49 -21.27 0.86 7.55
N ARG A 50 -21.32 -0.25 6.81
CA ARG A 50 -21.87 -1.52 7.29
C ARG A 50 -21.11 -2.03 8.52
N VAL A 51 -19.78 -2.21 8.42
CA VAL A 51 -18.98 -2.77 9.52
C VAL A 51 -19.02 -1.90 10.78
N ILE A 52 -19.10 -0.57 10.63
CA ILE A 52 -19.32 0.36 11.73
C ILE A 52 -20.71 0.15 12.35
N SER A 53 -21.75 -0.01 11.52
CA SER A 53 -23.12 -0.25 12.01
C SER A 53 -23.29 -1.58 12.75
N GLU A 54 -22.40 -2.53 12.48
CA GLU A 54 -22.31 -3.83 13.16
C GLU A 54 -21.51 -3.78 14.46
N GLY A 55 -20.89 -2.63 14.77
CA GLY A 55 -20.19 -2.39 16.04
C GLY A 55 -18.67 -2.38 15.94
N THR A 56 -18.08 -2.50 14.74
CA THR A 56 -16.64 -2.36 14.57
C THR A 56 -16.21 -0.93 14.95
N PRO A 57 -15.25 -0.78 15.84
CA PRO A 57 -14.73 0.55 16.17
C PRO A 57 -14.02 1.18 14.97
N ALA A 58 -14.26 2.45 14.70
CA ALA A 58 -13.66 3.15 13.56
C ALA A 58 -12.12 3.10 13.59
N THR A 59 -11.52 3.07 14.78
CA THR A 59 -10.06 2.94 14.97
C THR A 59 -9.47 1.62 14.48
N ALA A 60 -10.31 0.58 14.27
CA ALA A 60 -9.90 -0.73 13.76
C ALA A 60 -10.08 -0.87 12.24
N ILE A 61 -10.44 0.24 11.54
CA ILE A 61 -10.65 0.27 10.09
C ILE A 61 -9.51 1.03 9.42
N VAL A 62 -8.92 0.40 8.42
CA VAL A 62 -7.86 0.97 7.57
C VAL A 62 -8.32 0.88 6.12
N ALA A 63 -8.34 2.00 5.42
CA ALA A 63 -8.58 2.07 3.99
C ALA A 63 -7.37 2.70 3.29
N ILE A 64 -6.74 1.96 2.39
CA ILE A 64 -5.53 2.38 1.68
C ILE A 64 -5.78 2.52 0.18
N THR A 65 -5.08 3.47 -0.42
CA THR A 65 -5.06 3.74 -1.85
C THR A 65 -3.67 4.24 -2.28
N PHE A 66 -3.49 4.55 -3.56
CA PHE A 66 -2.18 4.92 -4.12
C PHE A 66 -1.89 6.43 -4.10
N THR A 67 -2.92 7.28 -4.10
CA THR A 67 -2.74 8.73 -4.20
C THR A 67 -3.51 9.49 -3.13
N GLU A 68 -2.97 10.62 -2.67
CA GLU A 68 -3.65 11.51 -1.72
C GLU A 68 -5.00 12.01 -2.27
N LYS A 69 -5.07 12.26 -3.59
CA LYS A 69 -6.32 12.67 -4.26
C LYS A 69 -7.39 11.58 -4.16
N ALA A 70 -7.01 10.32 -4.35
CA ALA A 70 -7.92 9.18 -4.17
C ALA A 70 -8.34 9.03 -2.71
N ALA A 71 -7.40 9.13 -1.76
CA ALA A 71 -7.68 9.11 -0.33
C ALA A 71 -8.70 10.18 0.08
N ASP A 72 -8.53 11.41 -0.38
CA ASP A 72 -9.48 12.51 -0.13
C ASP A 72 -10.84 12.27 -0.76
N SER A 73 -10.88 11.66 -1.95
CA SER A 73 -12.13 11.26 -2.59
C SER A 73 -12.87 10.21 -1.77
N ILE A 74 -12.14 9.19 -1.27
CA ILE A 74 -12.69 8.14 -0.40
C ILE A 74 -13.20 8.76 0.91
N LYS A 75 -12.41 9.62 1.59
CA LYS A 75 -12.83 10.31 2.82
C LYS A 75 -14.16 11.04 2.63
N ARG A 76 -14.26 11.86 1.57
CA ARG A 76 -15.49 12.61 1.27
C ARG A 76 -16.68 11.70 1.00
N ARG A 77 -16.47 10.58 0.32
CA ARG A 77 -17.51 9.60 0.00
C ARG A 77 -17.98 8.87 1.25
N VAL A 78 -17.02 8.39 2.06
CA VAL A 78 -17.30 7.74 3.34
C VAL A 78 -18.10 8.68 4.27
N ALA A 79 -17.68 9.98 4.39
CA ALA A 79 -18.42 10.97 5.17
C ALA A 79 -19.90 11.05 4.77
N LYS A 80 -20.15 11.18 3.46
CA LYS A 80 -21.53 11.28 2.93
C LYS A 80 -22.34 10.01 3.22
N VAL A 81 -21.72 8.84 3.06
CA VAL A 81 -22.38 7.56 3.30
C VAL A 81 -22.67 7.37 4.79
N LEU A 82 -21.74 7.68 5.69
CA LEU A 82 -21.96 7.62 7.13
C LEU A 82 -23.17 8.46 7.54
N VAL A 83 -23.23 9.73 7.13
CA VAL A 83 -24.36 10.63 7.44
C VAL A 83 -25.68 10.08 6.87
N ARG A 84 -25.68 9.61 5.62
CA ARG A 84 -26.86 9.01 4.98
C ARG A 84 -27.38 7.79 5.75
N CYS A 85 -26.46 7.01 6.31
CA CYS A 85 -26.78 5.84 7.13
C CYS A 85 -27.09 6.16 8.60
N GLY A 86 -27.17 7.43 8.97
CA GLY A 86 -27.45 7.88 10.36
C GLY A 86 -26.28 7.69 11.31
N LEU A 87 -25.05 7.60 10.78
CA LEU A 87 -23.80 7.52 11.54
C LEU A 87 -23.11 8.90 11.59
N SER A 88 -22.26 9.11 12.58
CA SER A 88 -21.51 10.37 12.71
C SER A 88 -20.39 10.49 11.69
N ALA A 89 -20.32 11.59 10.95
CA ALA A 89 -19.20 11.89 10.07
C ALA A 89 -17.86 12.02 10.83
N ASN A 90 -17.89 12.35 12.13
CA ASN A 90 -16.68 12.47 12.95
C ASN A 90 -15.91 11.14 13.10
N LEU A 91 -16.54 10.01 12.81
CA LEU A 91 -15.89 8.69 12.80
C LEU A 91 -14.73 8.62 11.78
N ILE A 92 -14.76 9.44 10.71
CA ILE A 92 -13.65 9.52 9.74
C ILE A 92 -12.33 9.90 10.40
N GLY A 93 -12.35 10.80 11.38
CA GLY A 93 -11.14 11.20 12.10
C GLY A 93 -10.55 10.11 13.00
N GLN A 94 -11.26 9.01 13.21
CA GLN A 94 -10.83 7.89 14.05
C GLN A 94 -10.28 6.72 13.23
N MET A 95 -10.64 6.59 11.94
CA MET A 95 -10.14 5.56 11.04
C MET A 95 -8.95 6.07 10.23
N TYR A 96 -8.15 5.14 9.73
CA TYR A 96 -7.14 5.51 8.75
C TYR A 96 -7.73 5.44 7.34
N ILE A 97 -7.69 6.54 6.61
CA ILE A 97 -7.95 6.57 5.17
C ILE A 97 -6.83 7.40 4.54
N GLY A 98 -5.96 6.77 3.75
CA GLY A 98 -4.78 7.43 3.20
C GLY A 98 -4.01 6.58 2.21
N THR A 99 -2.81 7.04 1.84
CA THR A 99 -1.93 6.24 0.97
C THR A 99 -1.26 5.13 1.76
N ILE A 100 -0.88 4.04 1.05
CA ILE A 100 -0.16 2.93 1.68
C ILE A 100 1.19 3.39 2.25
N HIS A 101 1.86 4.33 1.59
CA HIS A 101 3.14 4.87 2.06
C HIS A 101 2.99 5.64 3.38
N ALA A 102 2.00 6.53 3.48
CA ALA A 102 1.73 7.25 4.73
C ALA A 102 1.28 6.29 5.86
N PHE A 103 0.57 5.21 5.51
CA PHE A 103 0.25 4.14 6.47
C PHE A 103 1.52 3.47 7.01
N CYS A 104 2.43 3.06 6.14
CA CYS A 104 3.70 2.43 6.53
C CYS A 104 4.54 3.39 7.39
N GLN A 105 4.63 4.67 7.02
CA GLN A 105 5.35 5.69 7.81
C GLN A 105 4.79 5.81 9.23
N ASN A 106 3.46 5.82 9.38
CA ASN A 106 2.82 5.85 10.69
C ASN A 106 3.12 4.57 11.50
N VAL A 107 3.02 3.39 10.88
CA VAL A 107 3.31 2.11 11.55
C VAL A 107 4.75 2.06 12.03
N LEU A 108 5.71 2.43 11.21
CA LEU A 108 7.14 2.45 11.57
C LEU A 108 7.41 3.49 12.68
N GLY A 109 6.91 4.71 12.53
CA GLY A 109 7.11 5.79 13.52
C GLY A 109 6.44 5.54 14.87
N ASP A 110 5.33 4.79 14.90
CA ASP A 110 4.66 4.37 16.14
C ASP A 110 5.40 3.22 16.83
N SER A 111 6.06 2.35 16.06
CA SER A 111 6.74 1.17 16.56
C SER A 111 8.16 1.44 17.01
N ASP A 112 8.86 2.37 16.35
CA ASP A 112 10.23 2.74 16.66
C ASP A 112 10.46 4.24 16.38
N ALA A 113 10.80 4.98 17.44
CA ALA A 113 10.98 6.43 17.38
C ALA A 113 12.09 6.90 16.41
N ILE A 114 13.02 6.02 16.05
CA ILE A 114 14.09 6.34 15.09
C ILE A 114 13.51 6.68 13.71
N PHE A 115 12.42 6.02 13.29
CA PHE A 115 11.79 6.29 12.00
C PHE A 115 11.12 7.66 11.90
N ARG A 116 10.85 8.32 13.04
CA ARG A 116 10.38 9.71 13.05
C ARG A 116 11.46 10.72 12.65
N GLN A 117 12.72 10.29 12.68
CA GLN A 117 13.88 11.11 12.30
C GLN A 117 14.27 10.93 10.84
N TYR A 118 13.67 9.93 10.15
CA TYR A 118 13.95 9.68 8.75
C TYR A 118 13.15 10.63 7.86
N ASP A 119 13.86 11.32 6.97
CA ASP A 119 13.22 12.07 5.88
C ASP A 119 12.75 11.12 4.77
N VAL A 120 11.53 11.36 4.28
CA VAL A 120 10.96 10.56 3.18
C VAL A 120 11.38 11.13 1.84
N LEU A 121 11.89 10.26 0.98
CA LEU A 121 12.22 10.57 -0.40
C LEU A 121 11.12 10.05 -1.32
N ASP A 122 10.43 10.98 -2.00
CA ASP A 122 9.63 10.64 -3.18
C ASP A 122 10.55 10.30 -4.38
N ASP A 123 9.97 9.83 -5.49
CA ASP A 123 10.74 9.42 -6.68
C ASP A 123 11.68 10.51 -7.20
N ASN A 124 11.28 11.78 -7.17
CA ASN A 124 12.10 12.91 -7.63
C ASN A 124 13.23 13.20 -6.65
N ARG A 125 12.94 13.25 -5.35
CA ARG A 125 13.94 13.46 -4.31
C ARG A 125 14.93 12.30 -4.27
N PHE A 126 14.47 11.06 -4.48
CA PHE A 126 15.33 9.90 -4.56
C PHE A 126 16.26 9.95 -5.78
N THR A 127 15.76 10.37 -6.95
CA THR A 127 16.59 10.62 -8.12
C THR A 127 17.69 11.66 -7.82
N LEU A 128 17.32 12.79 -7.21
CA LEU A 128 18.28 13.84 -6.83
C LEU A 128 19.30 13.32 -5.80
N TYR A 129 18.87 12.48 -4.87
CA TYR A 129 19.75 11.83 -3.91
C TYR A 129 20.79 10.95 -4.62
N LEU A 130 20.35 10.07 -5.52
CA LEU A 130 21.26 9.23 -6.32
C LEU A 130 22.24 10.07 -7.16
N MET A 131 21.77 11.17 -7.75
CA MET A 131 22.62 12.11 -8.49
C MET A 131 23.70 12.73 -7.59
N SER A 132 23.33 13.19 -6.41
CA SER A 132 24.26 13.83 -5.47
C SER A 132 25.33 12.88 -4.93
N ARG A 133 25.04 11.57 -4.89
CA ARG A 133 25.91 10.51 -4.37
C ARG A 133 26.47 9.59 -5.46
N TYR A 134 26.27 9.94 -6.72
CA TYR A 134 26.56 9.10 -7.88
C TYR A 134 27.97 8.44 -7.86
N PRO A 135 29.08 9.17 -7.59
CA PRO A 135 30.41 8.55 -7.50
C PRO A 135 30.57 7.62 -6.31
N GLU A 136 29.96 7.98 -5.18
CA GLU A 136 30.11 7.27 -3.90
C GLU A 136 29.34 5.95 -3.89
N LEU A 137 28.26 5.85 -4.68
CA LEU A 137 27.40 4.67 -4.80
C LEU A 137 27.92 3.67 -5.85
N GLY A 138 29.08 3.87 -6.43
CA GLY A 138 29.66 2.97 -7.43
C GLY A 138 28.89 2.89 -8.75
N ILE A 139 27.91 3.77 -8.99
CA ILE A 139 27.06 3.77 -10.19
C ILE A 139 27.87 3.92 -11.48
N ASN A 140 29.04 4.56 -11.41
CA ASN A 140 29.96 4.68 -12.54
C ASN A 140 30.34 3.33 -13.15
N ALA A 141 30.43 2.26 -12.37
CA ALA A 141 30.76 0.93 -12.86
C ALA A 141 29.72 0.37 -13.84
N LEU A 142 28.49 0.85 -13.79
CA LEU A 142 27.38 0.41 -14.63
C LEU A 142 27.26 1.24 -15.94
N LYS A 143 27.91 2.41 -16.05
CA LYS A 143 27.82 3.29 -17.23
C LYS A 143 28.10 2.60 -18.57
N PRO A 144 29.15 1.76 -18.71
CA PRO A 144 29.43 1.11 -19.99
C PRO A 144 28.27 0.25 -20.53
N ARG A 145 27.44 -0.27 -19.64
CA ARG A 145 26.24 -1.07 -20.01
C ARG A 145 25.21 -0.23 -20.76
N PHE A 146 25.19 1.09 -20.51
CA PHE A 146 24.25 2.06 -21.05
C PHE A 146 24.92 3.08 -21.98
N LYS A 147 25.94 2.63 -22.71
CA LYS A 147 26.70 3.46 -23.68
C LYS A 147 27.21 4.77 -23.06
N ASP A 148 27.65 4.70 -21.82
CA ASP A 148 28.15 5.83 -21.02
C ASP A 148 27.15 6.99 -20.82
N ARG A 149 25.86 6.73 -21.01
CA ARG A 149 24.79 7.73 -20.80
C ARG A 149 24.46 7.86 -19.33
N TYR A 150 24.80 9.00 -18.74
CA TYR A 150 24.61 9.29 -17.33
C TYR A 150 23.16 9.12 -16.83
N PHE A 151 22.23 9.81 -17.47
CA PHE A 151 20.82 9.80 -17.04
C PHE A 151 20.13 8.45 -17.28
N GLU A 152 20.49 7.74 -18.33
CA GLU A 152 19.99 6.41 -18.60
C GLU A 152 20.49 5.41 -17.54
N THR A 153 21.78 5.47 -17.18
CA THR A 153 22.35 4.65 -16.10
C THR A 153 21.63 4.93 -14.78
N LEU A 154 21.40 6.20 -14.46
CA LEU A 154 20.72 6.61 -13.23
C LEU A 154 19.28 6.07 -13.18
N ALA A 155 18.52 6.24 -14.27
CA ALA A 155 17.14 5.73 -14.37
C ALA A 155 17.07 4.20 -14.21
N GLN A 156 18.02 3.47 -14.80
CA GLN A 156 18.07 2.01 -14.68
C GLN A 156 18.47 1.57 -13.26
N VAL A 157 19.36 2.28 -12.60
CA VAL A 157 19.71 2.01 -11.20
C VAL A 157 18.51 2.27 -10.28
N GLN A 158 17.80 3.38 -10.47
CA GLN A 158 16.57 3.67 -9.71
C GLN A 158 15.51 2.61 -9.96
N HIS A 159 15.31 2.22 -11.21
CA HIS A 159 14.36 1.13 -11.55
C HIS A 159 14.78 -0.19 -10.88
N ALA A 160 16.04 -0.58 -10.94
CA ALA A 160 16.54 -1.79 -10.29
C ALA A 160 16.36 -1.74 -8.76
N TRP A 161 16.57 -0.57 -8.14
CA TRP A 161 16.30 -0.36 -6.72
C TRP A 161 14.82 -0.57 -6.38
N ASN A 162 13.93 0.06 -7.14
CA ASN A 162 12.50 -0.08 -6.91
C ASN A 162 12.05 -1.54 -7.07
N VAL A 163 12.44 -2.21 -8.14
CA VAL A 163 12.13 -3.64 -8.35
C VAL A 163 12.68 -4.51 -7.21
N TYR A 164 13.92 -4.26 -6.78
CA TYR A 164 14.51 -4.99 -5.65
C TYR A 164 13.68 -4.86 -4.37
N ARG A 165 13.23 -3.65 -4.05
CA ARG A 165 12.46 -3.37 -2.83
C ARG A 165 10.99 -3.75 -2.97
N ASP A 166 10.36 -3.42 -4.09
CA ASP A 166 8.94 -3.65 -4.32
C ASP A 166 8.60 -5.14 -4.47
N GLU A 167 9.50 -5.92 -5.09
CA GLU A 167 9.31 -7.37 -5.25
C GLU A 167 9.93 -8.19 -4.10
N GLY A 168 10.56 -7.54 -3.13
CA GLY A 168 11.18 -8.23 -1.99
C GLY A 168 12.29 -9.21 -2.39
N LEU A 169 13.03 -8.90 -3.45
CA LEU A 169 14.08 -9.79 -3.96
C LEU A 169 15.22 -9.95 -2.95
N SER A 170 15.92 -11.08 -3.03
CA SER A 170 17.11 -11.33 -2.20
C SER A 170 18.33 -10.61 -2.77
N LEU A 171 18.94 -9.73 -1.97
CA LEU A 171 20.18 -9.04 -2.36
C LEU A 171 21.30 -10.06 -2.69
N LYS A 172 21.38 -11.18 -1.93
CA LYS A 172 22.37 -12.25 -2.18
C LYS A 172 22.18 -12.90 -3.55
N GLU A 173 20.94 -13.12 -3.97
CA GLU A 173 20.66 -13.66 -5.29
C GLU A 173 21.02 -12.68 -6.40
N ILE A 174 20.76 -11.38 -6.21
CA ILE A 174 21.16 -10.34 -7.15
C ILE A 174 22.69 -10.28 -7.22
N GLU A 175 23.41 -10.25 -6.09
CA GLU A 175 24.86 -10.25 -6.02
C GLU A 175 25.48 -11.51 -6.71
N SER A 176 24.84 -12.65 -6.59
CA SER A 176 25.32 -13.90 -7.23
C SER A 176 25.17 -13.88 -8.74
N ARG A 177 24.13 -13.22 -9.27
CA ARG A 177 23.84 -13.10 -10.72
C ARG A 177 24.60 -11.95 -11.36
N ASP A 178 24.64 -10.81 -10.66
CA ASP A 178 25.28 -9.58 -11.11
C ASP A 178 25.91 -8.85 -9.92
N PRO A 179 27.21 -9.15 -9.63
CA PRO A 179 27.91 -8.54 -8.51
C PRO A 179 28.01 -7.02 -8.58
N GLN A 180 28.05 -6.43 -9.78
CA GLN A 180 28.13 -4.98 -9.92
C GLN A 180 26.81 -4.29 -9.52
N VAL A 181 25.69 -4.83 -10.00
CA VAL A 181 24.36 -4.34 -9.62
C VAL A 181 24.13 -4.58 -8.13
N GLY A 182 24.43 -5.79 -7.62
CA GLY A 182 24.27 -6.10 -6.21
C GLY A 182 25.06 -5.15 -5.28
N ASN A 183 26.31 -4.85 -5.62
CA ASN A 183 27.11 -3.90 -4.85
C ASN A 183 26.50 -2.48 -4.86
N VAL A 184 26.05 -1.99 -6.00
CA VAL A 184 25.39 -0.66 -6.10
C VAL A 184 24.14 -0.61 -5.24
N LEU A 185 23.26 -1.63 -5.32
CA LEU A 185 22.04 -1.70 -4.50
C LEU A 185 22.36 -1.75 -3.00
N LYS A 186 23.39 -2.51 -2.62
CA LYS A 186 23.88 -2.58 -1.25
C LYS A 186 24.36 -1.22 -0.73
N ASP A 187 25.18 -0.54 -1.53
CA ASP A 187 25.72 0.79 -1.18
C ASP A 187 24.60 1.83 -1.05
N ILE A 188 23.59 1.80 -1.93
CA ILE A 188 22.40 2.64 -1.82
C ILE A 188 21.70 2.39 -0.47
N GLY A 189 21.41 1.14 -0.13
CA GLY A 189 20.71 0.80 1.11
C GLY A 189 21.47 1.23 2.37
N GLN A 190 22.79 0.96 2.42
CA GLN A 190 23.64 1.38 3.53
C GLN A 190 23.72 2.89 3.68
N ARG A 191 23.74 3.60 2.55
CA ARG A 191 23.84 5.05 2.54
C ARG A 191 22.53 5.72 2.96
N LEU A 192 21.39 5.22 2.51
CA LEU A 192 20.08 5.71 2.95
C LEU A 192 19.92 5.60 4.46
N ILE A 193 20.31 4.46 5.04
CA ILE A 193 20.28 4.25 6.52
C ILE A 193 21.19 5.27 7.22
N ARG A 194 22.42 5.46 6.74
CA ARG A 194 23.39 6.42 7.31
C ARG A 194 22.89 7.85 7.27
N ASP A 195 22.29 8.23 6.13
CA ASP A 195 21.84 9.60 5.88
C ASP A 195 20.42 9.83 6.45
N GLN A 196 19.81 8.82 7.10
CA GLN A 196 18.46 8.83 7.67
C GLN A 196 17.37 9.17 6.64
N PHE A 197 17.46 8.58 5.46
CA PHE A 197 16.45 8.68 4.42
C PHE A 197 15.71 7.35 4.22
N LEU A 198 14.43 7.45 3.86
CA LEU A 198 13.57 6.32 3.52
C LEU A 198 12.79 6.64 2.24
N ASP A 199 13.06 5.94 1.16
CA ASP A 199 12.27 6.04 -0.07
C ASP A 199 10.98 5.22 0.05
N PHE A 200 10.03 5.45 -0.86
CA PHE A 200 8.71 4.82 -0.82
C PHE A 200 8.76 3.30 -0.87
N SER A 201 9.55 2.72 -1.77
CA SER A 201 9.67 1.25 -1.89
C SER A 201 10.30 0.64 -0.64
N SER A 202 11.35 1.29 -0.10
CA SER A 202 11.99 0.85 1.15
C SER A 202 11.07 0.94 2.34
N MET A 203 10.21 1.95 2.41
CA MET A 203 9.26 2.14 3.51
C MET A 203 8.26 0.98 3.59
N VAL A 204 7.69 0.58 2.46
CA VAL A 204 6.76 -0.54 2.39
C VAL A 204 7.48 -1.85 2.72
N ARG A 205 8.65 -2.09 2.11
CA ARG A 205 9.45 -3.29 2.37
C ARG A 205 9.84 -3.43 3.84
N GLU A 206 10.35 -2.35 4.45
CA GLU A 206 10.72 -2.34 5.88
C GLU A 206 9.51 -2.65 6.77
N THR A 207 8.34 -2.09 6.44
CA THR A 207 7.10 -2.39 7.19
C THR A 207 6.70 -3.85 7.04
N ALA A 208 6.77 -4.43 5.85
CA ALA A 208 6.46 -5.82 5.60
C ALA A 208 7.44 -6.78 6.34
N ASP A 209 8.74 -6.50 6.29
CA ASP A 209 9.76 -7.29 6.99
C ASP A 209 9.56 -7.24 8.50
N ARG A 210 9.32 -6.06 9.08
CA ARG A 210 9.05 -5.89 10.50
C ARG A 210 7.71 -6.47 10.93
N ALA A 211 6.70 -6.45 10.06
CA ALA A 211 5.43 -7.11 10.35
C ALA A 211 5.58 -8.61 10.64
N ARG A 212 6.63 -9.23 10.12
CA ARG A 212 6.95 -10.65 10.39
C ARG A 212 7.82 -10.84 11.62
N THR A 213 8.72 -9.93 11.93
CA THR A 213 9.81 -10.13 12.89
C THR A 213 9.70 -9.28 14.15
N ASP A 214 9.03 -8.12 14.09
CA ASP A 214 8.97 -7.14 15.18
C ASP A 214 7.62 -7.22 15.92
N ALA A 215 7.68 -7.52 17.22
CA ALA A 215 6.48 -7.67 18.05
C ALA A 215 5.67 -6.36 18.19
N SER A 216 6.30 -5.19 18.15
CA SER A 216 5.62 -3.90 18.27
C SER A 216 4.84 -3.57 17.00
N VAL A 217 5.43 -3.82 15.82
CA VAL A 217 4.76 -3.69 14.52
C VAL A 217 3.59 -4.67 14.44
N ARG A 218 3.79 -5.94 14.82
CA ARG A 218 2.71 -6.94 14.85
C ARG A 218 1.57 -6.52 15.76
N ALA A 219 1.87 -6.06 16.98
CA ALA A 219 0.85 -5.59 17.91
C ALA A 219 0.10 -4.35 17.41
N ARG A 220 0.74 -3.49 16.61
CA ARG A 220 0.08 -2.35 15.96
C ARG A 220 -0.85 -2.82 14.84
N LEU A 221 -0.39 -3.74 13.99
CA LEU A 221 -1.16 -4.25 12.86
C LEU A 221 -2.32 -5.17 13.29
N SER A 222 -2.17 -5.96 14.35
CA SER A 222 -3.22 -6.84 14.88
C SER A 222 -4.46 -6.10 15.44
N ARG A 223 -4.38 -4.78 15.61
CA ARG A 223 -5.54 -3.95 15.98
C ARG A 223 -6.48 -3.68 14.80
N ILE A 224 -6.03 -3.94 13.58
CA ILE A 224 -6.83 -3.76 12.37
C ILE A 224 -7.81 -4.93 12.28
N GLN A 225 -9.10 -4.64 12.22
CA GLN A 225 -10.15 -5.63 12.01
C GLN A 225 -10.61 -5.66 10.55
N HIS A 226 -10.57 -4.51 9.88
CA HIS A 226 -10.93 -4.41 8.46
C HIS A 226 -9.89 -3.58 7.71
N LEU A 227 -9.27 -4.22 6.73
CA LEU A 227 -8.39 -3.59 5.75
C LEU A 227 -9.12 -3.50 4.41
N LEU A 228 -9.24 -2.28 3.89
CA LEU A 228 -9.83 -2.04 2.58
C LEU A 228 -8.76 -1.46 1.65
N VAL A 229 -8.64 -2.00 0.45
CA VAL A 229 -7.63 -1.60 -0.54
C VAL A 229 -8.32 -1.18 -1.83
N ASP A 230 -8.09 0.06 -2.25
CA ASP A 230 -8.56 0.57 -3.55
C ASP A 230 -7.44 0.45 -4.60
N GLU A 231 -7.81 0.31 -5.87
CA GLU A 231 -6.89 0.14 -7.01
C GLU A 231 -5.90 -1.04 -6.83
N TYR A 232 -6.41 -2.20 -6.40
CA TYR A 232 -5.59 -3.36 -6.07
C TYR A 232 -4.71 -3.87 -7.23
N GLN A 233 -5.08 -3.60 -8.48
CA GLN A 233 -4.29 -3.93 -9.66
C GLN A 233 -2.91 -3.24 -9.70
N ASP A 234 -2.70 -2.19 -8.91
CA ASP A 234 -1.45 -1.43 -8.85
C ASP A 234 -0.54 -1.85 -7.68
N VAL A 235 -0.95 -2.86 -6.90
CA VAL A 235 -0.23 -3.36 -5.72
C VAL A 235 1.06 -4.06 -6.15
N SER A 236 2.20 -3.69 -5.53
CA SER A 236 3.49 -4.37 -5.69
C SER A 236 3.60 -5.61 -4.79
N GLY A 237 4.60 -6.49 -5.04
CA GLY A 237 4.83 -7.68 -4.25
C GLY A 237 5.01 -7.40 -2.75
N SER A 238 5.78 -6.37 -2.36
CA SER A 238 5.95 -5.97 -0.95
C SER A 238 4.68 -5.44 -0.31
N GLN A 239 3.84 -4.77 -1.08
CA GLN A 239 2.53 -4.29 -0.61
C GLN A 239 1.56 -5.46 -0.42
N GLU A 240 1.54 -6.42 -1.36
CA GLU A 240 0.74 -7.63 -1.24
C GLU A 240 1.14 -8.46 -0.02
N GLU A 241 2.45 -8.61 0.21
CA GLU A 241 2.99 -9.28 1.38
C GLU A 241 2.56 -8.62 2.70
N LEU A 242 2.54 -7.29 2.74
CA LEU A 242 2.05 -6.53 3.90
C LEU A 242 0.54 -6.76 4.11
N ILE A 243 -0.26 -6.70 3.05
CA ILE A 243 -1.71 -6.95 3.08
C ILE A 243 -2.00 -8.37 3.58
N ALA A 244 -1.30 -9.38 3.02
CA ALA A 244 -1.41 -10.76 3.46
C ALA A 244 -1.05 -10.93 4.94
N THR A 245 0.04 -10.30 5.40
CA THR A 245 0.44 -10.35 6.81
C THR A 245 -0.62 -9.72 7.73
N ILE A 246 -1.24 -8.60 7.34
CA ILE A 246 -2.33 -7.99 8.11
C ILE A 246 -3.55 -8.93 8.15
N HIS A 247 -3.85 -9.64 7.06
CA HIS A 247 -4.90 -10.66 7.02
C HIS A 247 -4.58 -11.83 7.96
N GLU A 248 -3.37 -12.36 7.92
CA GLU A 248 -2.91 -13.43 8.82
C GLU A 248 -2.99 -13.04 10.30
N LEU A 249 -2.88 -11.74 10.61
CA LEU A 249 -3.05 -11.20 11.96
C LEU A 249 -4.52 -11.06 12.39
N GLY A 250 -5.47 -11.46 11.53
CA GLY A 250 -6.90 -11.56 11.84
C GLY A 250 -7.78 -10.49 11.22
N ALA A 251 -7.26 -9.59 10.39
CA ALA A 251 -8.07 -8.60 9.70
C ALA A 251 -8.87 -9.23 8.54
N SER A 252 -10.14 -8.82 8.37
CA SER A 252 -10.85 -9.05 7.12
C SER A 252 -10.33 -8.10 6.04
N VAL A 253 -10.09 -8.62 4.84
CA VAL A 253 -9.55 -7.87 3.70
C VAL A 253 -10.62 -7.70 2.62
N PHE A 254 -10.84 -6.45 2.20
CA PHE A 254 -11.72 -6.10 1.11
C PHE A 254 -10.94 -5.30 0.07
N VAL A 255 -10.73 -5.89 -1.10
CA VAL A 255 -9.97 -5.25 -2.17
C VAL A 255 -10.86 -4.94 -3.36
N VAL A 256 -10.65 -3.79 -3.96
CA VAL A 256 -11.32 -3.39 -5.21
C VAL A 256 -10.28 -3.05 -6.26
N GLY A 257 -10.48 -3.53 -7.47
CA GLY A 257 -9.56 -3.35 -8.58
C GLY A 257 -10.27 -3.37 -9.93
N ASP A 258 -9.50 -3.05 -10.94
CA ASP A 258 -9.91 -3.02 -12.34
C ASP A 258 -8.80 -3.71 -13.17
N ASP A 259 -9.07 -4.92 -13.61
CA ASP A 259 -8.11 -5.73 -14.36
C ASP A 259 -7.79 -5.13 -15.76
N ASP A 260 -8.73 -4.39 -16.35
CA ASP A 260 -8.52 -3.69 -17.64
C ASP A 260 -7.60 -2.45 -17.50
N GLN A 261 -7.34 -1.97 -16.27
CA GLN A 261 -6.55 -0.76 -16.00
C GLN A 261 -5.17 -1.01 -15.38
N SER A 262 -4.66 -2.23 -15.38
CA SER A 262 -3.30 -2.52 -14.89
C SER A 262 -2.22 -1.89 -15.78
N ILE A 263 -2.05 -0.58 -15.63
CA ILE A 263 -1.06 0.20 -16.39
C ILE A 263 0.32 0.25 -15.71
N TYR A 264 0.41 -0.15 -14.43
CA TYR A 264 1.63 -0.13 -13.63
C TYR A 264 2.38 -1.49 -13.58
N GLY A 265 2.04 -2.43 -14.47
CA GLY A 265 2.79 -3.69 -14.61
C GLY A 265 4.30 -3.51 -14.83
N PHE A 266 4.74 -2.34 -15.31
CA PHE A 266 6.16 -1.98 -15.42
C PHE A 266 6.84 -1.68 -14.05
N ARG A 267 6.06 -1.51 -12.96
CA ARG A 267 6.57 -1.36 -11.58
C ARG A 267 6.64 -2.70 -10.84
N GLY A 268 6.38 -3.83 -11.52
CA GLY A 268 6.40 -5.15 -10.91
C GLY A 268 5.04 -5.64 -10.41
N ALA A 269 3.96 -4.87 -10.61
CA ALA A 269 2.62 -5.32 -10.24
C ALA A 269 2.29 -6.65 -10.94
N ARG A 270 2.06 -7.70 -10.16
CA ARG A 270 1.72 -9.04 -10.68
C ARG A 270 0.22 -9.21 -10.66
N PHE A 271 -0.34 -9.62 -11.82
CA PHE A 271 -1.76 -9.94 -12.01
C PHE A 271 -2.20 -11.26 -11.33
N GLU A 272 -1.31 -11.93 -10.62
CA GLU A 272 -1.64 -13.19 -9.96
C GLU A 272 -2.20 -12.91 -8.57
N TYR A 273 -3.52 -12.91 -8.44
CA TYR A 273 -4.26 -12.87 -7.17
C TYR A 273 -3.96 -14.07 -6.26
N SER A 274 -2.80 -14.71 -6.43
CA SER A 274 -2.52 -16.06 -5.96
C SER A 274 -2.23 -16.20 -4.46
N GLN A 275 -2.04 -15.09 -3.72
CA GLN A 275 -1.73 -15.19 -2.28
C GLN A 275 -2.95 -14.95 -1.37
N LEU A 276 -4.04 -14.39 -1.87
CA LEU A 276 -5.27 -14.15 -1.10
C LEU A 276 -6.41 -15.11 -1.42
N CYS A 277 -6.30 -15.92 -2.48
CA CYS A 277 -7.25 -16.97 -2.87
C CYS A 277 -6.68 -18.39 -2.63
#